data_d9f6919d6205dd8fa1bcd608cb0a1219
#
_entry.id   d9f6919d6205dd8fa1bcd608cb0a1219
#
_cell.length_a   1.000
_cell.length_b   1.000
_cell.length_c   1.000
_cell.angle_alpha   90.00
_cell.angle_beta   90.00
_cell.angle_gamma   90.00
#
_symmetry.space_group_name_H-M   'P 1'
#
loop_
_entity.id
_entity.type
_entity.pdbx_description
1 polymer ?
#
loop_
_entity_poly.entity_id
_entity_poly.type
_entity_poly.pdbx_seq_one_letter_code
_entity_poly.pdbx_strand_id
1 'polypeptide(L)'
;MEIFDKKGRLLFPDTERHRKMAAEKGILAQGKKILISQVFCSNGHPLVRPENPKFDQEPGIHLICEGNTFWQSVFLSPFQGDRQKQHKTDFKMGEILQIYCPECHVHFPKFAPHDCLPEAMYLALFLDQEANYYNTVCICNVWGCYSSFLRLAGEIFSEVRAQKSAR
;
A
#
# COMPACT_ATOMS: atom_id res chain seq x y z
N MET A 1 2.02 27.13 6.14
CA MET A 1 1.14 25.97 6.29
C MET A 1 1.97 24.74 6.59
N GLU A 2 1.76 24.13 7.74
CA GLU A 2 2.51 22.94 8.08
C GLU A 2 1.95 21.75 7.28
N ILE A 3 2.80 21.15 6.48
CA ILE A 3 2.44 20.00 5.65
C ILE A 3 2.60 18.70 6.43
N PHE A 4 3.34 18.73 7.53
CA PHE A 4 3.61 17.57 8.35
C PHE A 4 3.08 17.77 9.77
N ASP A 5 2.59 16.69 10.38
CA ASP A 5 2.21 16.74 11.79
C ASP A 5 3.47 16.67 12.68
N LYS A 6 3.26 16.78 14.00
CA LYS A 6 4.35 16.76 14.98
C LYS A 6 5.14 15.46 14.98
N LYS A 7 4.61 14.40 14.36
CA LYS A 7 5.27 13.10 14.25
C LYS A 7 5.93 12.90 12.90
N GLY A 8 6.00 13.95 12.08
CA GLY A 8 6.60 13.89 10.76
C GLY A 8 5.77 13.21 9.69
N ARG A 9 4.47 12.99 9.94
CA ARG A 9 3.57 12.40 8.93
C ARG A 9 2.98 13.51 8.08
N LEU A 10 2.95 13.26 6.78
CA LEU A 10 2.31 14.20 5.86
C LEU A 10 0.83 14.31 6.19
N LEU A 11 0.37 15.52 6.43
CA LEU A 11 -1.05 15.78 6.63
C LEU A 11 -1.78 15.66 5.30
N PHE A 12 -2.98 15.09 5.34
CA PHE A 12 -3.82 15.04 4.15
C PHE A 12 -4.08 16.48 3.69
N PRO A 13 -3.78 16.80 2.43
CA PRO A 13 -3.89 18.19 1.97
C PRO A 13 -5.32 18.70 2.15
N ASP A 14 -5.45 19.85 2.82
CA ASP A 14 -6.74 20.43 3.17
C ASP A 14 -7.29 21.35 2.08
N THR A 15 -6.76 21.27 0.86
CA THR A 15 -7.28 22.04 -0.26
C THR A 15 -8.24 21.18 -1.08
N GLU A 16 -9.32 21.79 -1.53
CA GLU A 16 -10.32 21.13 -2.36
C GLU A 16 -9.68 20.53 -3.62
N ARG A 17 -8.71 21.23 -4.20
CA ARG A 17 -7.98 20.76 -5.38
C ARG A 17 -7.27 19.43 -5.12
N HIS A 18 -6.56 19.32 -3.99
CA HIS A 18 -5.83 18.10 -3.65
C HIS A 18 -6.77 16.95 -3.36
N ARG A 19 -7.87 17.21 -2.67
CA ARG A 19 -8.89 16.19 -2.39
C ARG A 19 -9.54 15.69 -3.68
N LYS A 20 -9.84 16.59 -4.61
CA LYS A 20 -10.41 16.23 -5.90
C LYS A 20 -9.43 15.39 -6.72
N MET A 21 -8.17 15.79 -6.78
CA MET A 21 -7.13 15.03 -7.48
C MET A 21 -6.98 13.63 -6.89
N ALA A 22 -6.97 13.53 -5.57
CA ALA A 22 -6.86 12.25 -4.88
C ALA A 22 -8.09 11.38 -5.17
N ALA A 23 -9.29 11.95 -5.12
CA ALA A 23 -10.53 11.22 -5.36
C ALA A 23 -10.59 10.66 -6.79
N GLU A 24 -10.07 11.36 -7.78
CA GLU A 24 -9.97 10.88 -9.16
C GLU A 24 -9.12 9.62 -9.27
N LYS A 25 -8.19 9.42 -8.37
CA LYS A 25 -7.34 8.22 -8.28
C LYS A 25 -7.85 7.19 -7.29
N GLY A 26 -9.06 7.36 -6.78
CA GLY A 26 -9.66 6.42 -5.82
C GLY A 26 -9.14 6.56 -4.40
N ILE A 27 -8.49 7.65 -4.07
CA ILE A 27 -7.98 7.93 -2.72
C ILE A 27 -8.95 8.84 -2.00
N LEU A 28 -9.57 8.32 -0.94
CA LEU A 28 -10.66 9.01 -0.25
C LEU A 28 -10.29 9.25 1.21
N ALA A 29 -10.50 10.48 1.70
CA ALA A 29 -10.32 10.78 3.10
C ALA A 29 -11.61 10.44 3.86
N GLN A 30 -11.47 9.65 4.93
CA GLN A 30 -12.57 9.27 5.81
C GLN A 30 -12.14 9.60 7.25
N GLY A 31 -12.43 10.84 7.69
CA GLY A 31 -11.93 11.32 8.96
C GLY A 31 -10.41 11.36 8.97
N LYS A 32 -9.79 10.60 9.89
CA LYS A 32 -8.31 10.50 9.98
C LYS A 32 -7.75 9.36 9.13
N LYS A 33 -8.59 8.62 8.41
CA LYS A 33 -8.18 7.48 7.61
C LYS A 33 -8.12 7.86 6.15
N ILE A 34 -7.21 7.24 5.42
CA ILE A 34 -7.11 7.37 3.98
C ILE A 34 -7.47 6.01 3.37
N LEU A 35 -8.54 5.99 2.58
CA LEU A 35 -9.02 4.80 1.91
C LEU A 35 -8.43 4.72 0.51
N ILE A 36 -7.84 3.57 0.18
CA ILE A 36 -7.37 3.24 -1.16
C ILE A 36 -8.46 2.38 -1.79
N SER A 37 -9.27 2.96 -2.69
CA SER A 37 -10.41 2.25 -3.25
C SER A 37 -10.13 1.61 -4.60
N GLN A 38 -9.01 1.93 -5.22
CA GLN A 38 -8.59 1.27 -6.46
C GLN A 38 -7.06 1.20 -6.52
N VAL A 39 -6.55 0.08 -6.98
CA VAL A 39 -5.13 -0.11 -7.21
C VAL A 39 -4.97 -1.28 -8.20
N PHE A 40 -3.95 -1.20 -9.04
CA PHE A 40 -3.77 -2.11 -10.18
C PHE A 40 -2.33 -2.64 -10.24
N CYS A 41 -2.17 -3.82 -10.85
CA CYS A 41 -0.85 -4.31 -11.23
C CYS A 41 -0.37 -3.59 -12.50
N SER A 42 0.88 -3.86 -12.92
CA SER A 42 1.44 -3.23 -14.11
C SER A 42 0.74 -3.61 -15.41
N ASN A 43 -0.05 -4.70 -15.39
CA ASN A 43 -0.86 -5.12 -16.54
C ASN A 43 -2.30 -4.64 -16.45
N GLY A 44 -2.63 -3.80 -15.48
CA GLY A 44 -3.95 -3.18 -15.37
C GLY A 44 -5.01 -4.02 -14.69
N HIS A 45 -4.65 -5.12 -14.01
CA HIS A 45 -5.63 -5.91 -13.28
C HIS A 45 -5.95 -5.26 -11.95
N PRO A 46 -7.24 -5.08 -11.61
CA PRO A 46 -7.61 -4.48 -10.33
C PRO A 46 -7.30 -5.43 -9.17
N LEU A 47 -6.74 -4.88 -8.11
CA LEU A 47 -6.42 -5.62 -6.88
C LEU A 47 -7.50 -5.44 -5.82
N VAL A 48 -8.31 -4.40 -5.93
CA VAL A 48 -9.46 -4.16 -5.06
C VAL A 48 -10.71 -4.53 -5.84
N ARG A 49 -11.41 -5.58 -5.38
CA ARG A 49 -12.64 -6.06 -6.01
C ARG A 49 -13.76 -6.16 -4.98
N PRO A 50 -15.04 -5.96 -5.40
CA PRO A 50 -16.15 -6.01 -4.45
C PRO A 50 -16.27 -7.31 -3.66
N GLU A 51 -15.84 -8.45 -4.24
CA GLU A 51 -15.89 -9.77 -3.59
C GLU A 51 -14.76 -10.00 -2.58
N ASN A 52 -13.76 -9.11 -2.52
CA ASN A 52 -12.66 -9.27 -1.56
C ASN A 52 -13.16 -9.15 -0.12
N PRO A 53 -12.49 -9.81 0.83
CA PRO A 53 -12.82 -9.64 2.25
C PRO A 53 -12.84 -8.17 2.64
N LYS A 54 -13.78 -7.82 3.52
CA LYS A 54 -14.02 -6.44 3.92
C LYS A 54 -13.21 -6.07 5.16
N PHE A 55 -12.71 -4.84 5.17
CA PHE A 55 -12.09 -4.19 6.31
C PHE A 55 -12.90 -2.93 6.59
N ASP A 56 -13.61 -2.90 7.70
CA ASP A 56 -14.52 -1.80 8.03
C ASP A 56 -15.45 -1.45 6.84
N GLN A 57 -16.07 -2.50 6.28
CA GLN A 57 -17.02 -2.46 5.16
C GLN A 57 -16.41 -2.13 3.78
N GLU A 58 -15.08 -1.97 3.69
CA GLU A 58 -14.40 -1.69 2.43
C GLU A 58 -13.58 -2.90 1.95
N PRO A 59 -13.64 -3.25 0.66
CA PRO A 59 -12.89 -4.41 0.17
C PRO A 59 -11.39 -4.20 0.27
N GLY A 60 -10.69 -5.26 0.67
CA GLY A 60 -9.25 -5.25 0.82
C GLY A 60 -8.50 -5.35 -0.51
N ILE A 61 -7.19 -5.19 -0.44
CA ILE A 61 -6.27 -5.28 -1.57
C ILE A 61 -5.74 -6.71 -1.65
N HIS A 62 -6.01 -7.40 -2.75
CA HIS A 62 -5.61 -8.80 -2.94
C HIS A 62 -4.22 -8.90 -3.56
N LEU A 63 -3.33 -9.58 -2.87
CA LEU A 63 -1.96 -9.84 -3.33
C LEU A 63 -1.66 -11.32 -3.16
N ILE A 64 -0.76 -11.85 -4.00
CA ILE A 64 -0.12 -13.14 -3.73
C ILE A 64 1.23 -12.84 -3.11
N CYS A 65 1.49 -13.44 -1.96
CA CYS A 65 2.75 -13.29 -1.25
C CYS A 65 3.46 -14.64 -1.19
N GLU A 66 4.71 -14.67 -1.60
CA GLU A 66 5.55 -15.85 -1.58
C GLU A 66 6.74 -15.62 -0.66
N GLY A 67 6.88 -16.47 0.33
CA GLY A 67 8.02 -16.47 1.23
C GLY A 67 9.01 -17.57 0.88
N ASN A 68 9.88 -17.91 1.84
CA ASN A 68 10.92 -18.91 1.62
C ASN A 68 10.38 -20.33 1.53
N THR A 69 9.22 -20.61 2.13
CA THR A 69 8.70 -21.98 2.23
C THR A 69 7.32 -22.19 1.63
N PHE A 70 6.51 -21.15 1.48
CA PHE A 70 5.16 -21.26 0.91
C PHE A 70 4.69 -19.92 0.34
N TRP A 71 3.58 -20.00 -0.39
CA TRP A 71 2.91 -18.82 -0.93
C TRP A 71 1.42 -18.89 -0.59
N GLN A 72 0.77 -17.73 -0.56
CA GLN A 72 -0.65 -17.63 -0.25
C GLN A 72 -1.24 -16.32 -0.71
N SER A 73 -2.57 -16.27 -0.79
CA SER A 73 -3.29 -15.01 -0.93
C SER A 73 -3.22 -14.23 0.38
N VAL A 74 -2.95 -12.95 0.28
CA VAL A 74 -3.00 -12.02 1.41
C VAL A 74 -3.87 -10.85 1.00
N PHE A 75 -4.81 -10.48 1.87
CA PHE A 75 -5.63 -9.29 1.67
C PHE A 75 -5.19 -8.25 2.67
N LEU A 76 -4.73 -7.11 2.17
CA LEU A 76 -4.35 -5.99 3.01
C LEU A 76 -5.54 -5.09 3.25
N SER A 77 -5.57 -4.42 4.40
CA SER A 77 -6.54 -3.37 4.65
C SER A 77 -6.39 -2.27 3.60
N PRO A 78 -7.49 -1.77 3.03
CA PRO A 78 -7.43 -0.68 2.06
C PRO A 78 -7.18 0.68 2.74
N PHE A 79 -7.18 0.71 4.06
CA PHE A 79 -6.86 1.94 4.80
C PHE A 79 -5.36 2.04 5.01
N GLN A 80 -4.76 3.10 4.50
CA GLN A 80 -3.32 3.29 4.60
C GLN A 80 -2.86 3.29 6.05
N GLY A 81 -1.82 2.50 6.34
CA GLY A 81 -1.24 2.42 7.68
C GLY A 81 -1.96 1.47 8.63
N ASP A 82 -3.07 0.88 8.21
CA ASP A 82 -3.75 -0.13 9.00
C ASP A 82 -2.98 -1.44 8.88
N ARG A 83 -2.71 -2.06 10.04
CA ARG A 83 -1.92 -3.29 10.13
C ARG A 83 -2.74 -4.55 9.86
N GLN A 84 -4.05 -4.43 9.78
CA GLN A 84 -4.93 -5.59 9.61
C GLN A 84 -4.71 -6.25 8.25
N LYS A 85 -4.68 -7.57 8.26
CA LYS A 85 -4.54 -8.40 7.08
C LYS A 85 -5.41 -9.64 7.23
N GLN A 86 -5.84 -10.21 6.12
CA GLN A 86 -6.51 -11.51 6.11
C GLN A 86 -5.68 -12.49 5.29
N HIS A 87 -5.31 -13.59 5.92
CA HIS A 87 -4.47 -14.64 5.34
C HIS A 87 -4.64 -15.93 6.17
N LYS A 88 -4.15 -17.04 5.65
CA LYS A 88 -4.30 -18.35 6.34
C LYS A 88 -3.17 -18.61 7.31
N THR A 89 -1.93 -18.39 6.89
CA THR A 89 -0.75 -18.77 7.66
C THR A 89 0.20 -17.58 7.75
N ASP A 90 0.74 -17.33 8.94
CA ASP A 90 1.72 -16.26 9.11
C ASP A 90 3.05 -16.65 8.47
N PHE A 91 3.66 -15.70 7.77
CA PHE A 91 5.07 -15.78 7.45
C PHE A 91 5.89 -15.46 8.69
N LYS A 92 7.16 -15.78 8.62
CA LYS A 92 8.08 -15.41 9.70
C LYS A 92 8.22 -13.87 9.74
N MET A 93 8.12 -13.30 10.93
CA MET A 93 8.29 -11.86 11.10
C MET A 93 9.65 -11.42 10.56
N GLY A 94 9.65 -10.41 9.71
CA GLY A 94 10.88 -9.92 9.07
C GLY A 94 11.25 -10.64 7.77
N GLU A 95 10.46 -11.64 7.35
CA GLU A 95 10.70 -12.32 6.08
C GLU A 95 10.45 -11.39 4.90
N ILE A 96 11.38 -11.37 3.94
CA ILE A 96 11.22 -10.59 2.71
C ILE A 96 10.45 -11.42 1.71
N LEU A 97 9.33 -10.88 1.22
CA LEU A 97 8.40 -11.59 0.37
C LEU A 97 8.55 -11.21 -1.09
N GLN A 98 8.28 -12.18 -1.97
CA GLN A 98 7.97 -11.90 -3.37
C GLN A 98 6.47 -11.62 -3.42
N ILE A 99 6.07 -10.50 -4.03
CA ILE A 99 4.67 -10.09 -4.07
C ILE A 99 4.27 -9.89 -5.53
N TYR A 100 3.17 -10.51 -5.93
CA TYR A 100 2.73 -10.44 -7.32
C TYR A 100 1.21 -10.45 -7.46
N CYS A 101 0.76 -10.11 -8.66
CA CYS A 101 -0.65 -10.00 -8.99
C CYS A 101 -1.32 -11.39 -8.94
N PRO A 102 -2.48 -11.51 -8.26
CA PRO A 102 -3.17 -12.80 -8.21
C PRO A 102 -3.72 -13.26 -9.55
N GLU A 103 -3.87 -12.36 -10.53
CA GLU A 103 -4.47 -12.70 -11.81
C GLU A 103 -3.45 -13.06 -12.87
N CYS A 104 -2.39 -12.26 -13.04
CA CYS A 104 -1.39 -12.49 -14.10
C CYS A 104 -0.01 -12.87 -13.55
N HIS A 105 0.16 -12.88 -12.25
CA HIS A 105 1.41 -13.23 -11.54
C HIS A 105 2.60 -12.34 -11.88
N VAL A 106 2.37 -11.15 -12.42
CA VAL A 106 3.45 -10.19 -12.59
C VAL A 106 3.91 -9.69 -11.22
N HIS A 107 5.23 -9.59 -11.01
CA HIS A 107 5.78 -9.02 -9.79
C HIS A 107 5.56 -7.51 -9.76
N PHE A 108 5.28 -6.97 -8.59
CA PHE A 108 5.22 -5.53 -8.44
C PHE A 108 6.64 -4.96 -8.49
N PRO A 109 6.85 -3.88 -9.26
CA PRO A 109 8.20 -3.35 -9.42
C PRO A 109 8.76 -2.78 -8.12
N LYS A 110 10.06 -2.95 -7.94
CA LYS A 110 10.80 -2.36 -6.83
C LYS A 110 10.92 -0.86 -7.09
N PHE A 111 10.43 -0.06 -6.19
CA PHE A 111 10.42 1.39 -6.33
C PHE A 111 11.60 2.06 -5.63
N ALA A 112 11.86 1.70 -4.38
CA ALA A 112 12.90 2.31 -3.58
C ALA A 112 13.30 1.42 -2.42
N PRO A 113 14.55 1.49 -1.94
CA PRO A 113 14.95 0.80 -0.73
C PRO A 113 14.17 1.31 0.49
N HIS A 114 13.93 0.41 1.44
CA HIS A 114 13.34 0.76 2.72
C HIS A 114 14.30 0.35 3.84
N ASP A 115 14.43 1.19 4.85
CA ASP A 115 15.45 1.03 5.88
C ASP A 115 15.04 0.12 7.04
N CYS A 116 13.89 -0.54 6.98
CA CYS A 116 13.47 -1.46 8.05
C CYS A 116 14.38 -2.69 8.13
N LEU A 117 14.88 -3.16 7.01
CA LEU A 117 15.89 -4.23 6.90
C LEU A 117 16.82 -3.92 5.73
N PRO A 118 18.07 -4.50 5.74
CA PRO A 118 19.05 -4.18 4.70
C PRO A 118 18.61 -4.42 3.25
N GLU A 119 17.78 -5.44 3.02
CA GLU A 119 17.32 -5.79 1.66
C GLU A 119 15.86 -5.45 1.40
N ALA A 120 15.23 -4.72 2.34
CA ALA A 120 13.82 -4.34 2.20
C ALA A 120 13.64 -3.33 1.07
N MET A 121 12.53 -3.50 0.35
CA MET A 121 12.18 -2.62 -0.77
C MET A 121 10.72 -2.18 -0.66
N TYR A 122 10.46 -0.96 -1.05
CA TYR A 122 9.11 -0.54 -1.38
C TYR A 122 8.74 -1.05 -2.76
N LEU A 123 7.57 -1.66 -2.89
CA LEU A 123 7.03 -2.12 -4.16
C LEU A 123 5.93 -1.18 -4.60
N ALA A 124 5.85 -0.90 -5.90
CA ALA A 124 4.88 0.03 -6.46
C ALA A 124 3.62 -0.70 -6.91
N LEU A 125 2.47 -0.28 -6.38
CA LEU A 125 1.14 -0.64 -6.85
C LEU A 125 0.57 0.61 -7.53
N PHE A 126 -0.08 0.45 -8.68
CA PHE A 126 -0.46 1.59 -9.50
C PHE A 126 -1.88 2.06 -9.21
N LEU A 127 -2.07 3.38 -9.14
CA LEU A 127 -3.40 3.95 -8.95
C LEU A 127 -4.16 4.10 -10.27
N ASP A 128 -3.45 4.05 -11.39
CA ASP A 128 -4.03 4.08 -12.72
C ASP A 128 -3.99 2.68 -13.33
N GLN A 129 -4.99 2.35 -14.14
CA GLN A 129 -5.02 1.08 -14.85
C GLN A 129 -3.84 0.94 -15.80
N GLU A 130 -3.37 2.05 -16.36
CA GLU A 130 -2.10 2.10 -17.08
C GLU A 130 -0.99 2.38 -16.08
N ALA A 131 0.06 1.56 -16.09
CA ALA A 131 1.16 1.68 -15.15
C ALA A 131 1.81 3.07 -15.23
N ASN A 132 1.61 3.88 -14.20
CA ASN A 132 2.13 5.23 -14.13
C ASN A 132 2.81 5.41 -12.78
N TYR A 133 4.14 5.52 -12.79
CA TYR A 133 4.93 5.63 -11.57
C TYR A 133 4.72 6.96 -10.80
N TYR A 134 4.08 7.94 -11.42
CA TYR A 134 3.75 9.18 -10.74
C TYR A 134 2.56 9.06 -9.80
N ASN A 135 1.75 8.02 -9.97
CA ASN A 135 0.56 7.77 -9.15
C ASN A 135 0.60 6.34 -8.63
N THR A 136 1.15 6.15 -7.43
CA THR A 136 1.37 4.82 -6.87
C THR A 136 1.07 4.77 -5.38
N VAL A 137 0.74 3.57 -4.93
CA VAL A 137 0.84 3.18 -3.53
C VAL A 137 2.09 2.33 -3.42
N CYS A 138 3.02 2.71 -2.56
CA CYS A 138 4.23 1.92 -2.34
C CYS A 138 4.15 1.25 -0.99
N ILE A 139 4.37 -0.06 -0.96
CA ILE A 139 4.31 -0.88 0.26
C ILE A 139 5.63 -1.61 0.45
N CYS A 140 5.99 -1.83 1.72
CA CYS A 140 7.21 -2.57 2.05
C CYS A 140 7.00 -4.08 1.83
N ASN A 141 8.01 -4.76 1.30
CA ASN A 141 7.95 -6.20 1.02
C ASN A 141 8.32 -7.08 2.22
N VAL A 142 8.49 -6.50 3.40
CA VAL A 142 8.83 -7.24 4.62
C VAL A 142 7.58 -7.58 5.40
N TRP A 143 7.40 -8.87 5.73
CA TRP A 143 6.27 -9.29 6.57
C TRP A 143 6.37 -8.66 7.96
N GLY A 144 5.30 -7.98 8.37
CA GLY A 144 5.25 -7.25 9.63
C GLY A 144 5.55 -5.77 9.51
N CYS A 145 6.12 -5.32 8.40
CA CYS A 145 6.30 -3.90 8.15
C CYS A 145 5.09 -3.34 7.41
N TYR A 146 4.42 -2.36 7.99
CA TYR A 146 3.25 -1.72 7.39
C TYR A 146 3.55 -0.31 6.89
N SER A 147 4.82 0.03 6.75
CA SER A 147 5.23 1.30 6.16
C SER A 147 4.76 1.39 4.71
N SER A 148 4.24 2.53 4.33
CA SER A 148 3.72 2.77 2.99
C SER A 148 3.74 4.25 2.68
N PHE A 149 3.69 4.59 1.40
CA PHE A 149 3.47 5.97 0.99
C PHE A 149 2.65 6.02 -0.29
N LEU A 150 1.95 7.14 -0.45
CA LEU A 150 1.16 7.45 -1.64
C LEU A 150 1.89 8.54 -2.42
N ARG A 151 2.00 8.35 -3.74
CA ARG A 151 2.49 9.37 -4.65
C ARG A 151 1.35 9.78 -5.59
N LEU A 152 1.14 11.09 -5.71
CA LEU A 152 0.20 11.65 -6.66
C LEU A 152 0.94 12.73 -7.45
N ALA A 153 0.89 12.64 -8.78
CA ALA A 153 1.60 13.55 -9.67
C ALA A 153 3.11 13.63 -9.35
N GLY A 154 3.68 12.49 -8.92
CA GLY A 154 5.11 12.39 -8.63
C GLY A 154 5.54 12.86 -7.25
N GLU A 155 4.63 13.38 -6.44
CA GLU A 155 4.92 13.88 -5.11
C GLU A 155 4.35 12.98 -4.03
N ILE A 156 5.06 12.89 -2.89
CA ILE A 156 4.54 12.13 -1.75
C ILE A 156 3.32 12.86 -1.21
N PHE A 157 2.18 12.19 -1.30
CA PHE A 157 0.89 12.71 -0.83
C PHE A 157 0.61 12.31 0.62
N SER A 158 1.00 11.10 1.00
CA SER A 158 0.85 10.59 2.35
C SER A 158 1.89 9.52 2.62
N GLU A 159 2.50 9.57 3.80
CA GLU A 159 3.50 8.59 4.22
C GLU A 159 3.14 8.06 5.60
N VAL A 160 3.19 6.74 5.74
CA VAL A 160 3.04 6.05 7.02
C VAL A 160 4.32 5.27 7.27
N ARG A 161 4.96 5.52 8.39
CA ARG A 161 6.14 4.79 8.82
C ARG A 161 5.78 3.87 9.97
N ALA A 162 6.10 2.58 9.82
CA ALA A 162 5.99 1.64 10.91
C ALA A 162 6.95 2.07 12.01
N GLN A 163 6.47 2.08 13.25
CA GLN A 163 7.35 2.37 14.38
C GLN A 163 8.37 1.25 14.51
N LYS A 164 9.65 1.61 14.59
CA LYS A 164 10.66 0.64 14.97
C LYS A 164 10.34 0.19 16.38
N SER A 165 10.21 -1.13 16.56
CA SER A 165 9.96 -1.66 17.90
C SER A 165 11.07 -1.15 18.84
N ALA A 166 10.65 -0.60 19.96
CA ALA A 166 11.59 -0.22 21.04
C ALA A 166 12.36 -1.48 21.45
N ARG A 167 13.64 -1.41 21.36
CA ARG A 167 14.53 -2.50 21.75
C ARG A 167 15.08 -2.24 23.15
#